data_1ff49a62de03e747e8efef2ea32fd2b0
#
_entry.id   1ff49a62de03e747e8efef2ea32fd2b0
#
_cell.length_a   1.000
_cell.length_b   1.000
_cell.length_c   1.000
_cell.angle_alpha   90.00
_cell.angle_beta   90.00
_cell.angle_gamma   90.00
#
_symmetry.space_group_name_H-M   'P 1'
#
loop_
_entity.id
_entity.type
_entity.pdbx_description
1 polymer ?
#
loop_
_entity_poly.entity_id
_entity_poly.type
_entity_poly.pdbx_seq_one_letter_code
_entity_poly.pdbx_strand_id
1 'polypeptide(L)'
;MVKQAHLSKSETGKIDKFVQMLEQQGISVSKVILFGSHAKGKTYADSDIDIAVISTQFGRDVTEEMMLLRKVALKVDSHIEPIPFCPEDLDDNFSTLVQEIKRYGIDIAIRRATM
;
A
#
# COMPACT_ATOMS: atom_id res chain seq x y z
N MET A 1 -5.94 -19.63 -11.22
CA MET A 1 -4.79 -19.59 -10.33
C MET A 1 -4.92 -18.41 -9.37
N VAL A 2 -4.80 -18.66 -8.11
CA VAL A 2 -4.97 -17.62 -7.07
C VAL A 2 -3.64 -16.90 -6.88
N LYS A 3 -3.67 -15.57 -6.94
CA LYS A 3 -2.49 -14.76 -6.63
C LYS A 3 -2.29 -14.75 -5.13
N GLN A 4 -1.07 -14.98 -4.70
CA GLN A 4 -0.72 -14.95 -3.29
C GLN A 4 0.33 -13.88 -3.04
N ALA A 5 0.17 -13.16 -1.93
CA ALA A 5 1.15 -12.18 -1.51
C ALA A 5 2.41 -12.89 -1.00
N HIS A 6 3.57 -12.43 -1.46
CA HIS A 6 4.87 -12.97 -1.04
C HIS A 6 5.37 -12.16 0.16
N LEU A 7 4.63 -12.24 1.25
CA LEU A 7 4.94 -11.52 2.49
C LEU A 7 5.02 -12.49 3.65
N SER A 8 6.00 -12.27 4.51
CA SER A 8 6.09 -12.99 5.78
C SER A 8 5.02 -12.49 6.74
N LYS A 9 4.78 -13.23 7.83
CA LYS A 9 3.87 -12.77 8.89
C LYS A 9 4.34 -11.44 9.49
N SER A 10 5.65 -11.27 9.61
CA SER A 10 6.22 -10.03 10.11
C SER A 10 5.89 -8.86 9.19
N GLU A 11 6.05 -9.05 7.88
CA GLU A 11 5.77 -8.00 6.91
C GLU A 11 4.28 -7.67 6.86
N THR A 12 3.42 -8.68 6.90
CA THR A 12 1.98 -8.48 6.94
C THR A 12 1.57 -7.71 8.20
N GLY A 13 2.15 -8.05 9.34
CA GLY A 13 1.89 -7.34 10.59
C GLY A 13 2.31 -5.88 10.54
N LYS A 14 3.42 -5.57 9.85
CA LYS A 14 3.86 -4.20 9.67
C LYS A 14 2.89 -3.41 8.82
N ILE A 15 2.37 -4.00 7.76
CA ILE A 15 1.37 -3.34 6.91
C ILE A 15 0.09 -3.08 7.71
N ASP A 16 -0.36 -4.06 8.48
CA ASP A 16 -1.53 -3.88 9.33
C ASP A 16 -1.35 -2.72 10.32
N LYS A 17 -0.18 -2.65 10.95
CA LYS A 17 0.13 -1.58 11.89
C LYS A 17 0.16 -0.22 11.18
N PHE A 18 0.74 -0.17 10.00
CA PHE A 18 0.79 1.04 9.19
C PHE A 18 -0.62 1.55 8.89
N VAL A 19 -1.51 0.67 8.45
CA VAL A 19 -2.90 1.04 8.15
C VAL A 19 -3.62 1.52 9.42
N GLN A 20 -3.43 0.82 10.54
CA GLN A 20 -4.04 1.23 11.81
C GLN A 20 -3.60 2.63 12.21
N MET A 21 -2.31 2.95 12.03
CA MET A 21 -1.80 4.29 12.35
C MET A 21 -2.39 5.34 11.43
N LEU A 22 -2.58 5.04 10.15
CA LEU A 22 -3.25 5.96 9.23
C LEU A 22 -4.68 6.23 9.67
N GLU A 23 -5.40 5.18 10.05
CA GLU A 23 -6.79 5.31 10.47
C GLU A 23 -6.92 6.10 11.77
N GLN A 24 -5.94 5.97 12.67
CA GLN A 24 -5.88 6.79 13.87
C GLN A 24 -5.71 8.26 13.57
N GLN A 25 -5.13 8.59 12.42
CA GLN A 25 -4.98 9.99 11.98
C GLN A 25 -6.14 10.47 11.11
N GLY A 26 -7.21 9.70 11.03
CA GLY A 26 -8.40 10.08 10.29
C GLY A 26 -8.39 9.72 8.82
N ILE A 27 -7.42 8.92 8.37
CA ILE A 27 -7.36 8.47 6.98
C ILE A 27 -8.11 7.15 6.85
N SER A 28 -9.16 7.14 6.05
CA SER A 28 -9.97 5.96 5.81
C SER A 28 -9.37 5.19 4.64
N VAL A 29 -8.77 4.03 4.92
CA VAL A 29 -8.12 3.21 3.89
C VAL A 29 -9.13 2.23 3.31
N SER A 30 -9.43 2.36 2.02
CA SER A 30 -10.37 1.48 1.34
C SER A 30 -9.72 0.14 0.96
N LYS A 31 -8.48 0.20 0.50
CA LYS A 31 -7.79 -0.98 -0.02
C LYS A 31 -6.29 -0.75 0.03
N VAL A 32 -5.53 -1.82 0.20
CA VAL A 32 -4.08 -1.82 0.04
C VAL A 32 -3.74 -2.87 -1.02
N ILE A 33 -2.95 -2.46 -2.01
CA ILE A 33 -2.53 -3.36 -3.08
C ILE A 33 -1.01 -3.47 -3.06
N LEU A 34 -0.51 -4.69 -2.87
CA LEU A 34 0.92 -4.98 -2.95
C LEU A 34 1.31 -5.01 -4.42
N PHE A 35 2.39 -4.32 -4.78
CA PHE A 35 2.92 -4.39 -6.13
C PHE A 35 4.44 -4.43 -6.08
N GLY A 36 5.10 -4.31 -7.21
CA GLY A 36 6.56 -4.37 -7.28
C GLY A 36 7.10 -5.77 -7.06
N SER A 37 8.32 -5.87 -6.52
CA SER A 37 9.03 -7.13 -6.43
C SER A 37 8.34 -8.17 -5.55
N HIS A 38 7.72 -7.74 -4.44
CA HIS A 38 7.03 -8.66 -3.55
C HIS A 38 5.80 -9.29 -4.23
N ALA A 39 5.10 -8.53 -5.08
CA ALA A 39 3.95 -9.07 -5.82
C ALA A 39 4.39 -10.06 -6.89
N LYS A 40 5.59 -9.87 -7.45
CA LYS A 40 6.14 -10.73 -8.49
C LYS A 40 6.93 -11.91 -7.94
N GLY A 41 7.08 -12.01 -6.62
CA GLY A 41 7.84 -13.09 -5.99
C GLY A 41 9.34 -12.93 -6.08
N LYS A 42 9.83 -11.74 -6.43
CA LYS A 42 11.25 -11.45 -6.58
C LYS A 42 11.72 -10.61 -5.40
N THR A 43 11.91 -11.26 -4.26
CA THR A 43 12.28 -10.57 -3.04
C THR A 43 13.70 -10.91 -2.61
N TYR A 44 14.34 -9.95 -1.99
CA TYR A 44 15.65 -10.07 -1.35
C TYR A 44 15.51 -9.59 0.09
N ALA A 45 16.52 -9.85 0.91
CA ALA A 45 16.46 -9.53 2.34
C ALA A 45 16.07 -8.08 2.65
N ASP A 46 16.52 -7.14 1.83
CA ASP A 46 16.28 -5.72 2.05
C ASP A 46 15.35 -5.11 0.99
N SER A 47 14.52 -5.94 0.37
CA SER A 47 13.57 -5.44 -0.65
C SER A 47 12.54 -4.51 -0.04
N ASP A 48 12.27 -3.41 -0.74
CA ASP A 48 11.19 -2.51 -0.35
C ASP A 48 9.84 -3.17 -0.57
N ILE A 49 8.89 -2.82 0.27
CA ILE A 49 7.52 -3.31 0.19
C ILE A 49 6.69 -2.21 -0.44
N ASP A 50 6.44 -2.33 -1.74
CA ASP A 50 5.68 -1.34 -2.50
C ASP A 50 4.19 -1.58 -2.33
N ILE A 51 3.48 -0.62 -1.77
CA ILE A 51 2.03 -0.72 -1.58
C ILE A 51 1.32 0.50 -2.12
N ALA A 52 0.20 0.26 -2.79
CA ALA A 52 -0.73 1.31 -3.19
C ALA A 52 -1.79 1.42 -2.11
N VAL A 53 -1.91 2.60 -1.51
CA VAL A 53 -2.90 2.87 -0.46
C VAL A 53 -4.05 3.61 -1.10
N ILE A 54 -5.21 2.97 -1.16
CA ILE A 54 -6.39 3.52 -1.82
C ILE A 54 -7.30 4.15 -0.79
N SER A 55 -7.61 5.43 -0.98
CA SER A 55 -8.53 6.15 -0.11
C SER A 55 -9.27 7.22 -0.91
N THR A 56 -10.56 7.38 -0.63
CA THR A 56 -11.35 8.46 -1.22
C THR A 56 -10.90 9.84 -0.77
N GLN A 57 -10.09 9.90 0.29
CA GLN A 57 -9.55 11.15 0.82
C GLN A 57 -8.31 11.62 0.09
N PHE A 58 -7.72 10.78 -0.75
CA PHE A 58 -6.52 11.11 -1.52
C PHE A 58 -6.89 11.72 -2.88
N GLY A 59 -5.88 12.29 -3.54
CA GLY A 59 -6.02 12.90 -4.86
C GLY A 59 -6.24 14.39 -4.82
N ARG A 60 -6.10 15.02 -3.66
CA ARG A 60 -6.27 16.48 -3.49
C ARG A 60 -4.93 17.20 -3.48
N ASP A 61 -4.02 16.74 -2.64
CA ASP A 61 -2.65 17.24 -2.56
C ASP A 61 -1.71 16.05 -2.47
N VAL A 62 -1.30 15.57 -3.63
CA VAL A 62 -0.51 14.34 -3.73
C VAL A 62 0.81 14.47 -2.97
N THR A 63 1.44 15.64 -3.01
CA THR A 63 2.71 15.85 -2.32
C THR A 63 2.55 15.70 -0.82
N GLU A 64 1.54 16.34 -0.23
CA GLU A 64 1.29 16.22 1.20
C GLU A 64 0.87 14.81 1.58
N GLU A 65 0.06 14.16 0.72
CA GLU A 65 -0.39 12.79 0.95
C GLU A 65 0.80 11.83 0.94
N MET A 66 1.73 11.99 0.00
CA MET A 66 2.95 11.20 -0.04
C MET A 66 3.79 11.40 1.23
N MET A 67 3.94 12.64 1.66
CA MET A 67 4.72 12.96 2.85
C MET A 67 4.10 12.36 4.10
N LEU A 68 2.78 12.43 4.22
CA LEU A 68 2.07 11.84 5.36
C LEU A 68 2.26 10.32 5.41
N LEU A 69 2.04 9.66 4.27
CA LEU A 69 2.21 8.21 4.20
C LEU A 69 3.65 7.80 4.53
N ARG A 70 4.61 8.51 3.98
CA ARG A 70 6.02 8.23 4.23
C ARG A 70 6.37 8.40 5.71
N LYS A 71 5.88 9.46 6.32
CA LYS A 71 6.12 9.75 7.74
C LYS A 71 5.58 8.62 8.62
N VAL A 72 4.38 8.16 8.34
CA VAL A 72 3.76 7.07 9.11
C VAL A 72 4.51 5.75 8.86
N ALA A 73 4.85 5.48 7.59
CA ALA A 73 5.59 4.27 7.25
C ALA A 73 6.93 4.17 7.98
N LEU A 74 7.66 5.28 8.08
CA LEU A 74 8.95 5.30 8.77
C LEU A 74 8.83 4.98 10.25
N LYS A 75 7.68 5.20 10.85
CA LYS A 75 7.45 4.82 12.26
C LYS A 75 7.25 3.33 12.44
N VAL A 76 6.97 2.62 11.35
CA VAL A 76 6.75 1.17 11.39
C VAL A 76 7.96 0.45 10.84
N ASP A 77 8.33 0.74 9.60
CA ASP A 77 9.47 0.12 8.94
C ASP A 77 9.86 0.94 7.71
N SER A 78 11.14 1.26 7.59
CA SER A 78 11.65 2.06 6.48
C SER A 78 11.53 1.38 5.12
N HIS A 79 11.30 0.08 5.09
CA HIS A 79 11.14 -0.66 3.83
C HIS A 79 9.75 -0.51 3.22
N ILE A 80 8.78 0.00 3.97
CA ILE A 80 7.44 0.23 3.42
C ILE A 80 7.48 1.46 2.53
N GLU A 81 7.11 1.27 1.26
CA GLU A 81 7.05 2.34 0.24
C GLU A 81 5.60 2.54 -0.17
N PRO A 82 4.85 3.41 0.53
CA PRO A 82 3.45 3.62 0.23
C PRO A 82 3.25 4.70 -0.82
N ILE A 83 2.28 4.49 -1.71
CA ILE A 83 1.89 5.48 -2.71
C ILE A 83 0.39 5.72 -2.58
N PRO A 84 -0.05 6.98 -2.46
CA PRO A 84 -1.48 7.28 -2.32
C PRO A 84 -2.19 7.28 -3.66
N PHE A 85 -3.39 6.70 -3.68
CA PHE A 85 -4.29 6.73 -4.83
C PHE A 85 -5.70 6.95 -4.35
N CYS A 86 -6.49 7.75 -5.08
CA CYS A 86 -7.92 7.69 -4.94
C CYS A 86 -8.46 6.60 -5.89
N PRO A 87 -9.68 6.10 -5.68
CA PRO A 87 -10.20 5.01 -6.52
C PRO A 87 -10.18 5.35 -8.03
N GLU A 88 -10.43 6.60 -8.39
CA GLU A 88 -10.47 7.04 -9.78
C GLU A 88 -9.10 6.95 -10.45
N ASP A 89 -8.02 7.07 -9.67
CA ASP A 89 -6.67 6.99 -10.23
C ASP A 89 -6.40 5.62 -10.88
N LEU A 90 -7.07 4.59 -10.40
CA LEU A 90 -6.89 3.24 -10.94
C LEU A 90 -7.52 3.07 -12.33
N ASP A 91 -8.31 4.04 -12.77
CA ASP A 91 -8.90 4.04 -14.11
C ASP A 91 -8.00 4.73 -15.14
N ASP A 92 -6.84 5.21 -14.73
CA ASP A 92 -5.91 5.91 -15.63
C ASP A 92 -5.15 4.90 -16.49
N ASN A 93 -5.58 4.77 -17.74
CA ASN A 93 -4.97 3.83 -18.69
C ASN A 93 -3.63 4.31 -19.24
N PHE A 94 -3.24 5.54 -18.96
CA PHE A 94 -1.99 6.11 -19.46
C PHE A 94 -0.85 6.03 -18.44
N SER A 95 -1.17 5.73 -17.19
CA SER A 95 -0.14 5.58 -16.14
C SER A 95 0.49 4.20 -16.21
N THR A 96 1.80 4.14 -16.42
CA THR A 96 2.52 2.87 -16.40
C THR A 96 2.50 2.24 -15.02
N LEU A 97 2.55 3.05 -13.97
CA LEU A 97 2.46 2.56 -12.61
C LEU A 97 1.11 1.92 -12.33
N VAL A 98 0.01 2.57 -12.74
CA VAL A 98 -1.33 2.02 -12.56
C VAL A 98 -1.46 0.71 -13.34
N GLN A 99 -0.92 0.63 -14.55
CA GLN A 99 -0.96 -0.61 -15.34
C GLN A 99 -0.21 -1.73 -14.64
N GLU A 100 0.93 -1.45 -14.03
CA GLU A 100 1.67 -2.46 -13.27
C GLU A 100 0.86 -2.93 -12.08
N ILE A 101 0.24 -2.01 -11.34
CA ILE A 101 -0.59 -2.34 -10.18
C ILE A 101 -1.76 -3.23 -10.60
N LYS A 102 -2.44 -2.89 -11.70
CA LYS A 102 -3.58 -3.68 -12.18
C LYS A 102 -3.17 -5.06 -12.66
N ARG A 103 -1.99 -5.16 -13.27
CA ARG A 103 -1.52 -6.42 -13.86
C ARG A 103 -0.94 -7.38 -12.83
N TYR A 104 -0.14 -6.88 -11.91
CA TYR A 104 0.60 -7.70 -10.96
C TYR A 104 0.19 -7.50 -9.50
N GLY A 105 -0.61 -6.48 -9.23
CA GLY A 105 -0.99 -6.13 -7.88
C GLY A 105 -1.79 -7.22 -7.18
N ILE A 106 -1.57 -7.35 -5.88
CA ILE A 106 -2.26 -8.32 -5.03
C ILE A 106 -2.94 -7.56 -3.90
N ASP A 107 -4.25 -7.74 -3.78
CA ASP A 107 -4.99 -7.12 -2.70
C ASP A 107 -4.56 -7.72 -1.37
N ILE A 108 -4.22 -6.86 -0.43
CA ILE A 108 -3.83 -7.29 0.91
C ILE A 108 -5.03 -7.15 1.83
N ALA A 109 -5.37 -8.23 2.52
CA ALA A 109 -6.41 -8.18 3.54
C ALA A 109 -5.97 -7.28 4.67
N ILE A 110 -6.80 -6.30 5.02
CA ILE A 110 -6.51 -5.36 6.09
C ILE A 110 -7.21 -5.82 7.36
N ARG A 111 -6.44 -6.01 8.42
CA ARG A 111 -7.01 -6.31 9.74
C ARG A 111 -7.17 -5.01 10.49
N ARG A 112 -8.42 -4.59 10.63
CA ARG A 112 -8.72 -3.38 11.37
C ARG A 112 -9.03 -3.72 12.82
N ALA A 113 -8.71 -2.76 13.69
CA ALA A 113 -9.09 -2.90 15.09
C ALA A 113 -10.60 -3.00 15.19
N THR A 114 -11.10 -4.04 15.85
CA THR A 114 -12.54 -4.21 16.07
C THR A 114 -12.88 -3.59 17.41
N MET A 115 -13.99 -2.89 17.42
CA MET A 115 -14.47 -2.32 18.67
C MET A 115 -15.66 -3.08 19.17
#